data_2807ed47aafbba4b5027fbc64787a117
#
_entry.id   2807ed47aafbba4b5027fbc64787a117
#
_cell.length_a   1.000
_cell.length_b   1.000
_cell.length_c   1.000
_cell.angle_alpha   90.00
_cell.angle_beta   90.00
_cell.angle_gamma   90.00
#
_symmetry.space_group_name_H-M   'P 1'
#
loop_
_entity.id
_entity.type
_entity.pdbx_description
1 polymer ?
#
loop_
_entity_poly.entity_id
_entity_poly.type
_entity_poly.pdbx_seq_one_letter_code
_entity_poly.pdbx_strand_id
1 'polypeptide(L)'
;MKQRIISCFVWIFVAAFLSSSAALLEAEEFTARVLSGGMQYTENVKKIKITIDSYSTDEEVLNLIGVMSQQGYQRFMDAFRALNKGIFFPIGGRGIKIIIHGAHSIPTENGRQILLFTSRQSWDVEMNPRTDPRFGFMVVELNVDDKGKGTGKIYEQASIQLTPQRTIVMDGYNSPPKQLWDVRLSK
;
A
#
# COMPACT_ATOMS: atom_id res chain seq x y z
N MET A 1 -11.11 -69.26 33.39
CA MET A 1 -9.92 -68.41 33.29
C MET A 1 -10.05 -67.62 32.03
N LYS A 2 -10.31 -66.27 32.14
CA LYS A 2 -10.47 -65.35 30.99
C LYS A 2 -9.21 -64.53 30.87
N GLN A 3 -8.45 -64.72 29.78
CA GLN A 3 -7.32 -63.91 29.44
C GLN A 3 -7.81 -62.56 28.84
N ARG A 4 -7.40 -61.47 29.46
CA ARG A 4 -7.61 -60.10 28.93
C ARG A 4 -6.44 -59.76 28.02
N ILE A 5 -6.75 -59.53 26.74
CA ILE A 5 -5.81 -58.99 25.76
C ILE A 5 -5.79 -57.47 25.94
N ILE A 6 -4.65 -56.94 26.38
CA ILE A 6 -4.41 -55.51 26.49
C ILE A 6 -3.93 -55.02 25.10
N SER A 7 -4.79 -54.30 24.41
CA SER A 7 -4.45 -53.66 23.12
C SER A 7 -3.71 -52.36 23.41
N CYS A 8 -2.40 -52.33 23.12
CA CYS A 8 -1.60 -51.12 23.11
C CYS A 8 -1.92 -50.27 21.86
N PHE A 9 -2.67 -49.22 22.05
CA PHE A 9 -2.80 -48.16 21.02
C PHE A 9 -1.54 -47.28 21.02
N VAL A 10 -0.71 -47.49 20.04
CA VAL A 10 0.41 -46.57 19.73
C VAL A 10 -0.17 -45.35 19.03
N TRP A 11 -0.21 -44.21 19.73
CA TRP A 11 -0.51 -42.92 19.14
C TRP A 11 0.73 -42.40 18.40
N ILE A 12 0.70 -42.48 17.07
CA ILE A 12 1.69 -41.81 16.22
C ILE A 12 1.26 -40.34 16.14
N PHE A 13 1.95 -39.48 16.89
CA PHE A 13 1.87 -38.05 16.71
C PHE A 13 2.63 -37.69 15.41
N VAL A 14 1.87 -37.52 14.33
CA VAL A 14 2.38 -36.87 13.13
C VAL A 14 2.45 -35.37 13.44
N ALA A 15 3.62 -34.89 13.87
CA ALA A 15 3.93 -33.48 13.92
C ALA A 15 4.00 -32.99 12.49
N ALA A 16 2.90 -32.41 11.99
CA ALA A 16 2.92 -31.63 10.76
C ALA A 16 3.77 -30.38 11.01
N PHE A 17 5.03 -30.43 10.63
CA PHE A 17 5.87 -29.24 10.46
C PHE A 17 5.22 -28.39 9.37
N LEU A 18 4.42 -27.41 9.79
CA LEU A 18 4.06 -26.25 8.98
C LEU A 18 5.37 -25.48 8.78
N SER A 19 6.13 -25.87 7.77
CA SER A 19 7.18 -25.04 7.21
C SER A 19 6.49 -23.80 6.63
N SER A 20 6.36 -22.77 7.47
CA SER A 20 6.08 -21.42 7.03
C SER A 20 7.30 -20.99 6.19
N SER A 21 7.25 -21.34 4.90
CA SER A 21 8.13 -20.73 3.93
C SER A 21 7.77 -19.25 3.94
N ALA A 22 8.61 -18.45 4.60
CA ALA A 22 8.68 -17.02 4.34
C ALA A 22 9.03 -16.90 2.85
N ALA A 23 8.01 -16.86 2.00
CA ALA A 23 8.19 -16.48 0.62
C ALA A 23 8.86 -15.11 0.70
N LEU A 24 10.11 -15.03 0.26
CA LEU A 24 10.74 -13.76 -0.07
C LEU A 24 9.76 -13.10 -1.03
N LEU A 25 9.01 -12.11 -0.54
CA LEU A 25 8.09 -11.35 -1.36
C LEU A 25 8.96 -10.68 -2.41
N GLU A 26 8.93 -11.25 -3.60
CA GLU A 26 9.60 -10.65 -4.75
C GLU A 26 8.92 -9.30 -5.01
N ALA A 27 9.73 -8.28 -5.31
CA ALA A 27 9.22 -6.95 -5.61
C ALA A 27 8.18 -7.00 -6.73
N GLU A 28 7.04 -6.40 -6.51
CA GLU A 28 5.96 -6.35 -7.50
C GLU A 28 6.07 -5.07 -8.32
N GLU A 29 5.93 -5.19 -9.62
CA GLU A 29 5.97 -4.06 -10.54
C GLU A 29 4.66 -3.91 -11.30
N PHE A 30 4.02 -2.75 -11.17
CA PHE A 30 2.82 -2.40 -11.90
C PHE A 30 3.08 -1.28 -12.89
N THR A 31 2.42 -1.35 -14.03
CA THR A 31 2.30 -0.24 -14.99
C THR A 31 0.85 0.20 -15.08
N ALA A 32 0.61 1.50 -15.28
CA ALA A 32 -0.72 2.04 -15.48
C ALA A 32 -0.68 3.28 -16.38
N ARG A 33 -1.86 3.75 -16.80
CA ARG A 33 -2.05 4.99 -17.53
C ARG A 33 -2.89 5.95 -16.71
N VAL A 34 -2.49 7.23 -16.67
CA VAL A 34 -3.24 8.30 -16.02
C VAL A 34 -3.55 9.39 -17.03
N LEU A 35 -4.78 9.89 -17.02
CA LEU A 35 -5.11 11.12 -17.73
C LEU A 35 -4.66 12.31 -16.88
N SER A 36 -3.74 13.11 -17.40
CA SER A 36 -3.48 14.42 -16.83
C SER A 36 -4.30 15.45 -17.63
N GLY A 37 -5.53 15.71 -17.17
CA GLY A 37 -6.42 16.69 -17.79
C GLY A 37 -6.28 18.06 -17.15
N GLY A 38 -5.76 19.02 -17.91
CA GLY A 38 -6.19 20.41 -17.77
C GLY A 38 -7.18 20.69 -18.90
N MET A 39 -8.07 21.66 -18.72
CA MET A 39 -9.20 22.01 -19.61
C MET A 39 -8.84 22.42 -21.06
N GLN A 40 -7.72 22.04 -21.62
CA GLN A 40 -7.34 22.34 -23.00
C GLN A 40 -6.82 21.11 -23.74
N TYR A 41 -7.68 20.49 -24.47
CA TYR A 41 -7.59 19.78 -25.78
C TYR A 41 -6.39 18.90 -26.16
N THR A 42 -5.51 18.52 -25.26
CA THR A 42 -4.57 17.43 -25.51
C THR A 42 -4.61 16.49 -24.31
N GLU A 43 -5.28 15.35 -24.49
CA GLU A 43 -5.26 14.23 -23.54
C GLU A 43 -3.84 13.69 -23.44
N ASN A 44 -3.04 14.24 -22.56
CA ASN A 44 -1.72 13.71 -22.27
C ASN A 44 -1.87 12.49 -21.37
N VAL A 45 -2.01 11.32 -21.98
CA VAL A 45 -1.95 10.04 -21.29
C VAL A 45 -0.51 9.82 -20.83
N LYS A 46 -0.27 9.93 -19.53
CA LYS A 46 1.02 9.59 -18.95
C LYS A 46 1.03 8.13 -18.51
N LYS A 47 2.10 7.42 -18.87
CA LYS A 47 2.37 6.11 -18.28
C LYS A 47 3.03 6.30 -16.93
N ILE A 48 2.67 5.47 -15.98
CA ILE A 48 3.29 5.42 -14.66
C ILE A 48 3.82 4.01 -14.39
N LYS A 49 4.87 3.94 -13.59
CA LYS A 49 5.44 2.72 -13.08
C LYS A 49 5.38 2.76 -11.55
N ILE A 50 4.96 1.66 -10.95
CA ILE A 50 4.88 1.47 -9.52
C ILE A 50 5.69 0.23 -9.20
N THR A 51 6.67 0.35 -8.32
CA THR A 51 7.42 -0.80 -7.80
C THR A 51 7.12 -0.89 -6.30
N ILE A 52 6.64 -2.03 -5.84
CA ILE A 52 6.38 -2.34 -4.43
C ILE A 52 7.44 -3.33 -3.99
N ASP A 53 8.38 -2.88 -3.17
CA ASP A 53 9.48 -3.71 -2.68
C ASP A 53 9.03 -4.59 -1.50
N SER A 54 8.11 -4.06 -0.67
CA SER A 54 7.50 -4.80 0.45
C SER A 54 6.19 -4.16 0.89
N TYR A 55 5.32 -4.96 1.50
CA TYR A 55 4.13 -4.46 2.19
C TYR A 55 4.45 -4.06 3.64
N SER A 56 3.62 -3.18 4.20
CA SER A 56 3.74 -2.76 5.60
C SER A 56 3.40 -3.91 6.53
N THR A 57 4.23 -4.09 7.57
CA THR A 57 4.00 -5.10 8.60
C THR A 57 3.15 -4.52 9.74
N ASP A 58 2.52 -5.39 10.52
CA ASP A 58 1.77 -5.00 11.72
C ASP A 58 2.67 -4.27 12.72
N GLU A 59 3.94 -4.68 12.84
CA GLU A 59 4.91 -4.06 13.74
C GLU A 59 5.21 -2.61 13.34
N GLU A 60 5.41 -2.35 12.04
CA GLU A 60 5.62 -1.00 11.53
C GLU A 60 4.40 -0.10 11.78
N VAL A 61 3.19 -0.61 11.55
CA VAL A 61 1.96 0.14 11.80
C VAL A 61 1.77 0.41 13.29
N LEU A 62 2.05 -0.57 14.16
CA LEU A 62 2.02 -0.38 15.62
C LEU A 62 3.02 0.67 16.09
N ASN A 63 4.24 0.65 15.53
CA ASN A 63 5.25 1.67 15.85
C ASN A 63 4.75 3.07 15.46
N LEU A 64 4.17 3.22 14.26
CA LEU A 64 3.59 4.50 13.82
C LEU A 64 2.45 4.96 14.74
N ILE A 65 1.57 4.05 15.19
CA ILE A 65 0.50 4.35 16.16
C ILE A 65 1.12 4.82 17.49
N GLY A 66 2.14 4.12 17.97
CA GLY A 66 2.87 4.47 19.20
C GLY A 66 3.51 5.85 19.12
N VAL A 67 4.20 6.15 18.04
CA VAL A 67 4.81 7.46 17.78
C VAL A 67 3.75 8.55 17.71
N MET A 68 2.66 8.33 16.98
CA MET A 68 1.58 9.30 16.85
C MET A 68 0.93 9.63 18.21
N SER A 69 0.66 8.61 19.03
CA SER A 69 -0.01 8.78 20.31
C SER A 69 0.87 9.40 21.40
N GLN A 70 2.18 9.11 21.39
CA GLN A 70 3.10 9.53 22.44
C GLN A 70 3.88 10.80 22.11
N GLN A 71 4.19 11.01 20.81
CA GLN A 71 5.11 12.06 20.37
C GLN A 71 4.44 13.06 19.41
N GLY A 72 3.21 12.80 18.98
CA GLY A 72 2.41 13.67 18.15
C GLY A 72 2.70 13.58 16.64
N TYR A 73 1.96 14.38 15.87
CA TYR A 73 1.89 14.30 14.41
C TYR A 73 3.24 14.53 13.71
N GLN A 74 4.05 15.48 14.17
CA GLN A 74 5.32 15.77 13.50
C GLN A 74 6.28 14.59 13.57
N ARG A 75 6.42 13.96 14.73
CA ARG A 75 7.23 12.77 14.91
C ARG A 75 6.70 11.56 14.15
N PHE A 76 5.38 11.44 14.10
CA PHE A 76 4.74 10.45 13.23
C PHE A 76 5.14 10.66 11.76
N MET A 77 5.09 11.88 11.23
CA MET A 77 5.48 12.17 9.86
C MET A 77 6.95 11.87 9.59
N ASP A 78 7.83 12.15 10.54
CA ASP A 78 9.26 11.83 10.42
C ASP A 78 9.46 10.31 10.37
N ALA A 79 8.82 9.55 11.26
CA ALA A 79 8.87 8.09 11.29
C ALA A 79 8.24 7.47 10.01
N PHE A 80 7.10 8.01 9.55
CA PHE A 80 6.45 7.55 8.34
C PHE A 80 7.32 7.76 7.11
N ARG A 81 7.95 8.94 6.97
CA ARG A 81 8.84 9.26 5.85
C ARG A 81 10.14 8.46 5.86
N ALA A 82 10.55 7.91 6.98
CA ALA A 82 11.71 7.04 7.08
C ALA A 82 11.46 5.65 6.48
N LEU A 83 10.20 5.24 6.33
CA LEU A 83 9.84 3.98 5.69
C LEU A 83 10.03 4.08 4.17
N ASN A 84 10.44 2.96 3.56
CA ASN A 84 10.54 2.81 2.11
C ASN A 84 9.96 1.46 1.71
N LYS A 85 8.82 1.49 1.05
CA LYS A 85 8.08 0.30 0.58
C LYS A 85 8.13 0.17 -0.94
N GLY A 86 8.79 1.10 -1.62
CA GLY A 86 8.89 1.11 -3.06
C GLY A 86 8.85 2.50 -3.67
N ILE A 87 8.60 2.55 -4.96
CA ILE A 87 8.71 3.78 -5.76
C ILE A 87 7.54 3.89 -6.73
N PHE A 88 7.01 5.08 -6.83
CA PHE A 88 6.05 5.49 -7.84
C PHE A 88 6.67 6.59 -8.72
N PHE A 89 6.61 6.46 -10.05
CA PHE A 89 7.08 7.51 -10.95
C PHE A 89 6.42 7.47 -12.33
N PRO A 90 6.27 8.64 -13.01
CA PRO A 90 5.81 8.71 -14.39
C PRO A 90 6.90 8.25 -15.37
N ILE A 91 6.52 7.41 -16.37
CA ILE A 91 7.43 6.93 -17.42
C ILE A 91 7.47 7.96 -18.56
N GLY A 92 8.66 8.25 -19.06
CA GLY A 92 8.86 9.09 -20.25
C GLY A 92 8.84 10.60 -20.00
N GLY A 93 8.97 11.03 -18.75
CA GLY A 93 9.07 12.44 -18.36
C GLY A 93 10.24 12.68 -17.40
N ARG A 94 10.58 13.97 -17.17
CA ARG A 94 11.47 14.38 -16.08
C ARG A 94 10.75 14.24 -14.73
N GLY A 95 10.09 13.08 -14.50
CA GLY A 95 9.27 12.85 -13.33
C GLY A 95 10.11 12.67 -12.07
N ILE A 96 9.67 13.28 -11.00
CA ILE A 96 10.24 13.07 -9.67
C ILE A 96 9.82 11.68 -9.20
N LYS A 97 10.77 10.88 -8.73
CA LYS A 97 10.47 9.62 -8.04
C LYS A 97 9.78 9.94 -6.72
N ILE A 98 8.65 9.29 -6.47
CA ILE A 98 7.90 9.43 -5.23
C ILE A 98 8.09 8.15 -4.43
N ILE A 99 8.58 8.27 -3.21
CA ILE A 99 8.79 7.13 -2.32
C ILE A 99 7.44 6.70 -1.74
N ILE A 100 7.16 5.41 -1.81
CA ILE A 100 6.03 4.78 -1.14
C ILE A 100 6.46 4.48 0.29
N HIS A 101 5.82 5.10 1.27
CA HIS A 101 6.15 4.94 2.69
C HIS A 101 5.31 3.86 3.37
N GLY A 102 4.13 3.57 2.83
CA GLY A 102 3.26 2.49 3.30
C GLY A 102 2.61 1.77 2.12
N ALA A 103 2.47 0.46 2.22
CA ALA A 103 1.79 -0.37 1.24
C ALA A 103 0.93 -1.43 1.96
N HIS A 104 -0.31 -1.56 1.56
CA HIS A 104 -1.25 -2.52 2.14
C HIS A 104 -2.03 -3.23 1.05
N SER A 105 -2.14 -4.56 1.15
CA SER A 105 -2.88 -5.40 0.21
C SER A 105 -4.06 -6.04 0.92
N ILE A 106 -5.26 -5.86 0.38
CA ILE A 106 -6.52 -6.36 0.93
C ILE A 106 -7.10 -7.35 -0.08
N PRO A 107 -7.28 -8.63 0.27
CA PRO A 107 -7.94 -9.59 -0.59
C PRO A 107 -9.39 -9.18 -0.88
N THR A 108 -9.85 -9.41 -2.10
CA THR A 108 -11.24 -9.22 -2.53
C THR A 108 -11.75 -10.50 -3.20
N GLU A 109 -13.03 -10.60 -3.52
CA GLU A 109 -13.61 -11.80 -4.14
C GLU A 109 -12.96 -12.18 -5.48
N ASN A 110 -12.46 -11.20 -6.25
CA ASN A 110 -11.97 -11.41 -7.61
C ASN A 110 -10.52 -10.90 -7.78
N GLY A 111 -9.72 -10.91 -6.69
CA GLY A 111 -8.35 -10.41 -6.73
C GLY A 111 -7.97 -9.68 -5.46
N ARG A 112 -7.43 -8.45 -5.59
CA ARG A 112 -7.01 -7.66 -4.42
C ARG A 112 -7.07 -6.16 -4.67
N GLN A 113 -7.29 -5.41 -3.60
CA GLN A 113 -7.07 -3.97 -3.54
C GLN A 113 -5.70 -3.69 -2.92
N ILE A 114 -4.93 -2.82 -3.54
CA ILE A 114 -3.63 -2.38 -3.02
C ILE A 114 -3.70 -0.90 -2.74
N LEU A 115 -3.38 -0.50 -1.51
CA LEU A 115 -3.30 0.88 -1.06
C LEU A 115 -1.84 1.26 -0.84
N LEU A 116 -1.39 2.31 -1.52
CA LEU A 116 -0.03 2.83 -1.42
C LEU A 116 -0.08 4.24 -0.87
N PHE A 117 0.68 4.49 0.19
CA PHE A 117 0.69 5.74 0.92
C PHE A 117 2.02 6.46 0.75
N THR A 118 1.98 7.71 0.31
CA THR A 118 3.14 8.59 0.19
C THR A 118 2.90 9.88 0.95
N SER A 119 3.95 10.53 1.44
CA SER A 119 3.83 11.89 1.93
C SER A 119 3.78 12.87 0.75
N ARG A 120 2.95 13.91 0.83
CA ARG A 120 3.07 15.04 -0.08
C ARG A 120 4.43 15.71 0.14
N GLN A 121 5.04 16.15 -0.93
CA GLN A 121 6.31 16.87 -0.81
C GLN A 121 6.07 18.26 -0.17
N SER A 122 6.97 18.66 0.72
CA SER A 122 6.85 19.92 1.45
C SER A 122 6.71 21.14 0.54
N TRP A 123 7.40 21.16 -0.62
CA TRP A 123 7.30 22.24 -1.57
C TRP A 123 5.90 22.42 -2.18
N ASP A 124 5.13 21.32 -2.35
CA ASP A 124 3.73 21.39 -2.79
C ASP A 124 2.84 22.06 -1.73
N VAL A 125 3.14 21.84 -0.46
CA VAL A 125 2.42 22.43 0.67
C VAL A 125 2.80 23.92 0.83
N GLU A 126 4.08 24.25 0.68
CA GLU A 126 4.60 25.61 0.82
C GLU A 126 4.17 26.52 -0.33
N MET A 127 4.17 26.01 -1.56
CA MET A 127 3.74 26.75 -2.75
C MET A 127 2.21 26.90 -2.85
N ASN A 128 1.46 26.11 -2.11
CA ASN A 128 0.01 26.20 -2.10
C ASN A 128 -0.53 26.32 -0.66
N PRO A 129 -0.45 27.53 -0.06
CA PRO A 129 -0.82 27.80 1.34
C PRO A 129 -2.31 27.54 1.65
N ARG A 130 -3.14 27.30 0.64
CA ARG A 130 -4.54 26.89 0.81
C ARG A 130 -4.70 25.39 1.05
N THR A 131 -3.61 24.63 1.04
CA THR A 131 -3.69 23.19 1.29
C THR A 131 -3.88 22.96 2.77
N ASP A 132 -4.98 22.33 3.12
CA ASP A 132 -5.26 21.88 4.48
C ASP A 132 -4.19 20.84 4.90
N PRO A 133 -3.44 21.08 6.00
CA PRO A 133 -2.38 20.16 6.45
C PRO A 133 -2.92 18.76 6.80
N ARG A 134 -4.23 18.61 7.04
CA ARG A 134 -4.87 17.29 7.23
C ARG A 134 -4.73 16.39 5.99
N PHE A 135 -4.62 16.97 4.79
CA PHE A 135 -4.48 16.26 3.53
C PHE A 135 -3.00 16.19 3.08
N GLY A 136 -2.12 15.81 4.00
CA GLY A 136 -0.67 15.76 3.80
C GLY A 136 -0.15 14.54 3.04
N PHE A 137 -1.05 13.68 2.50
CA PHE A 137 -0.70 12.44 1.84
C PHE A 137 -1.16 12.40 0.39
N MET A 138 -0.48 11.58 -0.39
CA MET A 138 -1.01 11.07 -1.65
C MET A 138 -1.25 9.57 -1.47
N VAL A 139 -2.42 9.11 -1.87
CA VAL A 139 -2.79 7.68 -1.81
C VAL A 139 -3.03 7.18 -3.22
N VAL A 140 -2.43 6.03 -3.56
CA VAL A 140 -2.72 5.31 -4.80
C VAL A 140 -3.47 4.04 -4.44
N GLU A 141 -4.64 3.87 -5.03
CA GLU A 141 -5.47 2.69 -4.93
C GLU A 141 -5.38 1.91 -6.24
N LEU A 142 -5.03 0.63 -6.17
CA LEU A 142 -5.09 -0.29 -7.31
C LEU A 142 -6.09 -1.39 -6.98
N ASN A 143 -7.00 -1.67 -7.92
CA ASN A 143 -7.93 -2.79 -7.85
C ASN A 143 -7.58 -3.74 -9.00
N VAL A 144 -6.98 -4.87 -8.67
CA VAL A 144 -6.46 -5.82 -9.66
C VAL A 144 -7.05 -7.21 -9.45
N ASP A 145 -7.31 -7.89 -10.56
CA ASP A 145 -7.73 -9.29 -10.58
C ASP A 145 -6.56 -10.25 -10.25
N ASP A 146 -6.84 -11.55 -10.19
CA ASP A 146 -5.83 -12.60 -9.92
C ASP A 146 -4.72 -12.65 -10.98
N LYS A 147 -4.93 -12.05 -12.16
CA LYS A 147 -3.94 -11.92 -13.23
C LYS A 147 -3.15 -10.61 -13.15
N GLY A 148 -3.39 -9.80 -12.12
CA GLY A 148 -2.75 -8.52 -11.93
C GLY A 148 -3.21 -7.42 -12.90
N LYS A 149 -4.41 -7.56 -13.50
CA LYS A 149 -5.00 -6.54 -14.38
C LYS A 149 -6.13 -5.82 -13.68
N GLY A 150 -6.26 -4.52 -13.95
CA GLY A 150 -7.34 -3.76 -13.33
C GLY A 150 -7.31 -2.27 -13.60
N THR A 151 -7.81 -1.54 -12.62
CA THR A 151 -7.90 -0.09 -12.60
C THR A 151 -7.42 0.46 -11.26
N GLY A 152 -7.36 1.77 -11.12
CA GLY A 152 -7.00 2.39 -9.85
C GLY A 152 -7.35 3.86 -9.80
N LYS A 153 -6.94 4.49 -8.72
CA LYS A 153 -7.14 5.93 -8.48
C LYS A 153 -5.92 6.53 -7.79
N ILE A 154 -5.67 7.80 -8.05
CA ILE A 154 -4.68 8.61 -7.32
C ILE A 154 -5.42 9.72 -6.60
N TYR A 155 -5.32 9.74 -5.29
CA TYR A 155 -5.80 10.80 -4.40
C TYR A 155 -4.61 11.68 -4.03
N GLU A 156 -4.44 12.81 -4.71
CA GLU A 156 -3.28 13.69 -4.53
C GLU A 156 -3.29 14.47 -3.21
N GLN A 157 -4.47 14.63 -2.63
CA GLN A 157 -4.69 15.31 -1.35
C GLN A 157 -5.56 14.42 -0.47
N ALA A 158 -4.93 13.53 0.26
CA ALA A 158 -5.61 12.57 1.12
C ALA A 158 -5.22 12.78 2.59
N SER A 159 -6.13 12.41 3.48
CA SER A 159 -5.86 12.13 4.89
C SER A 159 -5.81 10.63 5.12
N ILE A 160 -4.99 10.21 6.07
CA ILE A 160 -4.91 8.81 6.50
C ILE A 160 -5.23 8.70 7.98
N GLN A 161 -5.76 7.55 8.37
CA GLN A 161 -6.01 7.17 9.75
C GLN A 161 -5.29 5.86 10.07
N LEU A 162 -4.71 5.81 11.26
CA LEU A 162 -4.18 4.58 11.85
C LEU A 162 -5.29 3.93 12.67
N THR A 163 -5.67 2.71 12.30
CA THR A 163 -6.79 2.04 12.94
C THR A 163 -6.35 1.16 14.12
N PRO A 164 -7.24 0.89 15.09
CA PRO A 164 -6.97 -0.08 16.16
C PRO A 164 -6.69 -1.50 15.63
N GLN A 165 -7.13 -1.81 14.41
CA GLN A 165 -6.86 -3.07 13.71
C GLN A 165 -5.45 -3.13 13.11
N ARG A 166 -4.58 -2.17 13.44
CA ARG A 166 -3.18 -2.11 13.00
C ARG A 166 -3.03 -1.95 11.48
N THR A 167 -3.91 -1.14 10.89
CA THR A 167 -3.85 -0.83 9.46
C THR A 167 -3.81 0.67 9.22
N ILE A 168 -3.25 1.06 8.09
CA ILE A 168 -3.31 2.43 7.58
C ILE A 168 -4.45 2.46 6.56
N VAL A 169 -5.41 3.34 6.77
CA VAL A 169 -6.54 3.53 5.85
C VAL A 169 -6.63 4.97 5.39
N MET A 170 -7.19 5.19 4.20
CA MET A 170 -7.55 6.52 3.76
C MET A 170 -8.83 6.95 4.47
N ASP A 171 -8.78 8.09 5.17
CA ASP A 171 -9.90 8.66 5.91
C ASP A 171 -10.73 9.61 5.04
N GLY A 172 -10.07 10.37 4.15
CA GLY A 172 -10.73 11.30 3.26
C GLY A 172 -9.80 11.90 2.21
N TYR A 173 -10.36 12.72 1.33
CA TYR A 173 -9.60 13.44 0.31
C TYR A 173 -10.23 14.80 -0.01
N ASN A 174 -9.42 15.76 -0.44
CA ASN A 174 -9.83 17.16 -0.69
C ASN A 174 -9.97 17.51 -2.19
N SER A 175 -9.61 16.60 -3.09
CA SER A 175 -9.73 16.80 -4.55
C SER A 175 -10.19 15.54 -5.26
N PRO A 176 -10.92 15.65 -6.37
CA PRO A 176 -11.34 14.48 -7.14
C PRO A 176 -10.15 13.60 -7.53
N PRO A 177 -10.25 12.27 -7.36
CA PRO A 177 -9.16 11.38 -7.69
C PRO A 177 -8.94 11.29 -9.20
N LYS A 178 -7.67 11.19 -9.60
CA LYS A 178 -7.30 10.87 -10.98
C LYS A 178 -7.50 9.37 -11.20
N GLN A 179 -8.12 9.02 -12.33
CA GLN A 179 -8.33 7.62 -12.69
C GLN A 179 -7.05 7.00 -13.26
N LEU A 180 -6.78 5.77 -12.85
CA LEU A 180 -5.75 4.91 -13.43
C LEU A 180 -6.41 3.83 -14.27
N TRP A 181 -5.99 3.73 -15.52
CA TRP A 181 -6.46 2.72 -16.44
C TRP A 181 -5.32 1.80 -16.87
N ASP A 182 -5.70 0.65 -17.40
CA ASP A 182 -4.75 -0.33 -17.92
C ASP A 182 -3.67 -0.68 -16.89
N VAL A 183 -4.10 -0.85 -15.62
CA VAL A 183 -3.21 -1.33 -14.56
C VAL A 183 -2.82 -2.76 -14.89
N ARG A 184 -1.52 -3.05 -14.89
CA ARG A 184 -0.98 -4.37 -15.18
C ARG A 184 0.22 -4.68 -14.28
N LEU A 185 0.18 -5.84 -13.66
CA LEU A 185 1.35 -6.45 -13.04
C LEU A 185 2.32 -6.86 -14.16
N SER A 186 3.55 -6.40 -14.10
CA SER A 186 4.61 -6.69 -15.09
C SER A 186 5.66 -7.65 -14.56
N LYS A 187 5.79 -7.77 -13.22
CA LYS A 187 6.68 -8.68 -12.53
C LYS A 187 6.16 -8.99 -11.13
#